data_44162e74356bd84516060a710fa3cb9f
#
_entry.id   44162e74356bd84516060a710fa3cb9f
#
_cell.length_a   1.000
_cell.length_b   1.000
_cell.length_c   1.000
_cell.angle_alpha   90.00
_cell.angle_beta   90.00
_cell.angle_gamma   90.00
#
_symmetry.space_group_name_H-M   'P 1'
#
loop_
_entity.id
_entity.type
_entity.pdbx_description
1 polymer ?
#
loop_
_entity_poly.entity_id
_entity_poly.type
_entity_poly.pdbx_seq_one_letter_code
_entity_poly.pdbx_strand_id
1 'polypeptide(L)'
;MKYKIKDSVKLTKFSTGGGCGCKVSPDILKQLLDSNDVKLIPKNLIVGIANSDDAAVYRINKKKAIVATTDFFMPIVNDPTEFGKISATNALSDLYAMGAKPLFALAVVAMPIKKISLDIIKKIISGGESVCNNIGIPVAGGHTI
;
A
#
# COMPACT_ATOMS: atom_id res chain seq x y z
N MET A 1 -27.46 5.74 16.48
CA MET A 1 -27.09 4.45 17.10
C MET A 1 -25.64 4.55 17.58
N LYS A 2 -25.37 4.67 18.90
CA LYS A 2 -24.01 4.76 19.45
C LYS A 2 -23.45 3.34 19.56
N TYR A 3 -22.53 2.97 18.70
CA TYR A 3 -21.80 1.71 18.87
C TYR A 3 -20.83 1.86 20.06
N LYS A 4 -21.02 1.09 21.13
CA LYS A 4 -20.00 0.93 22.17
C LYS A 4 -18.87 0.07 21.60
N ILE A 5 -17.82 0.71 21.06
CA ILE A 5 -16.64 0.03 20.57
C ILE A 5 -15.64 -0.03 21.73
N LYS A 6 -15.10 -1.22 22.02
CA LYS A 6 -14.09 -1.41 23.07
C LYS A 6 -12.79 -0.73 22.67
N ASP A 7 -12.20 0.04 23.58
CA ASP A 7 -10.91 0.74 23.37
C ASP A 7 -9.68 -0.19 23.25
N SER A 8 -9.86 -1.50 23.44
CA SER A 8 -8.79 -2.51 23.36
C SER A 8 -9.06 -3.53 22.25
N VAL A 9 -9.00 -3.10 21.01
CA VAL A 9 -9.12 -3.99 19.85
C VAL A 9 -7.72 -4.47 19.45
N LYS A 10 -7.50 -5.79 19.40
CA LYS A 10 -6.29 -6.37 18.82
C LYS A 10 -6.43 -6.37 17.29
N LEU A 11 -5.71 -5.50 16.59
CA LEU A 11 -5.78 -5.35 15.14
C LEU A 11 -5.43 -6.65 14.41
N THR A 12 -4.48 -7.43 14.92
CA THR A 12 -4.08 -8.72 14.34
C THR A 12 -5.20 -9.76 14.30
N LYS A 13 -6.30 -9.59 15.06
CA LYS A 13 -7.48 -10.47 14.96
C LYS A 13 -8.26 -10.29 13.65
N PHE A 14 -8.04 -9.21 12.91
CA PHE A 14 -8.65 -8.98 11.61
C PHE A 14 -7.81 -9.52 10.45
N SER A 15 -6.62 -10.04 10.75
CA SER A 15 -5.73 -10.62 9.76
C SER A 15 -5.89 -12.13 9.69
N THR A 16 -6.03 -12.67 8.49
CA THR A 16 -6.03 -14.12 8.20
C THR A 16 -4.62 -14.65 7.88
N GLY A 17 -3.64 -13.75 7.82
CA GLY A 17 -2.24 -14.07 7.54
C GLY A 17 -1.35 -12.87 7.84
N GLY A 18 -0.03 -13.02 7.77
CA GLY A 18 0.96 -11.99 8.13
C GLY A 18 1.52 -11.23 6.92
N GLY A 19 1.26 -9.92 6.85
CA GLY A 19 1.93 -9.02 5.92
C GLY A 19 1.89 -9.48 4.46
N CYS A 20 3.03 -9.43 3.79
CA CYS A 20 3.20 -9.90 2.41
C CYS A 20 2.95 -11.40 2.22
N GLY A 21 2.95 -12.21 3.28
CA GLY A 21 2.60 -13.62 3.23
C GLY A 21 1.14 -13.92 2.84
N CYS A 22 0.28 -12.90 2.79
CA CYS A 22 -1.10 -13.00 2.29
C CYS A 22 -1.20 -12.81 0.76
N LYS A 23 -0.11 -12.46 0.08
CA LYS A 23 -0.10 -12.30 -1.38
C LYS A 23 -0.34 -13.66 -2.05
N VAL A 24 -1.04 -13.62 -3.18
CA VAL A 24 -1.23 -14.80 -4.03
C VAL A 24 0.14 -15.30 -4.49
N SER A 25 0.34 -16.63 -4.51
CA SER A 25 1.61 -17.19 -4.97
C SER A 25 1.92 -16.76 -6.41
N PRO A 26 3.21 -16.61 -6.78
CA PRO A 26 3.61 -16.19 -8.13
C PRO A 26 3.01 -17.06 -9.23
N ASP A 27 2.90 -18.37 -9.01
CA ASP A 27 2.35 -19.31 -9.99
C ASP A 27 0.86 -19.10 -10.23
N ILE A 28 0.07 -18.84 -9.16
CA ILE A 28 -1.35 -18.55 -9.27
C ILE A 28 -1.54 -17.16 -9.91
N LEU A 29 -0.73 -16.18 -9.50
CA LEU A 29 -0.78 -14.83 -10.09
C LEU A 29 -0.49 -14.89 -11.60
N LYS A 30 0.50 -15.67 -12.02
CA LYS A 30 0.82 -15.89 -13.44
C LYS A 30 -0.37 -16.47 -14.18
N GLN A 31 -1.02 -17.52 -13.67
CA GLN A 31 -2.20 -18.10 -14.27
C GLN A 31 -3.36 -17.09 -14.42
N LEU A 32 -3.57 -16.24 -13.41
CA LEU A 32 -4.58 -15.18 -13.44
C LEU A 32 -4.28 -14.12 -14.50
N LEU A 33 -3.00 -13.79 -14.70
CA LEU A 33 -2.57 -12.77 -15.65
C LEU A 33 -2.44 -13.29 -17.09
N ASP A 34 -2.15 -14.57 -17.28
CA ASP A 34 -2.02 -15.19 -18.60
C ASP A 34 -3.36 -15.39 -19.30
N SER A 35 -4.49 -15.34 -18.58
CA SER A 35 -5.84 -15.49 -19.14
C SER A 35 -6.36 -14.25 -19.89
N ASN A 36 -5.65 -13.14 -19.91
CA ASN A 36 -6.06 -11.91 -20.57
C ASN A 36 -5.36 -11.73 -21.93
N ASP A 37 -6.08 -11.98 -23.02
CA ASP A 37 -5.58 -11.90 -24.39
C ASP A 37 -5.27 -10.47 -24.89
N VAL A 38 -5.71 -9.42 -24.18
CA VAL A 38 -5.52 -8.03 -24.60
C VAL A 38 -4.68 -7.29 -23.58
N LYS A 39 -3.37 -7.27 -23.80
CA LYS A 39 -2.44 -6.45 -23.01
C LYS A 39 -2.03 -5.22 -23.82
N LEU A 40 -2.59 -4.06 -23.48
CA LEU A 40 -2.07 -2.80 -23.99
C LEU A 40 -0.72 -2.50 -23.30
N ILE A 41 0.36 -2.64 -24.05
CA ILE A 41 1.71 -2.30 -23.57
C ILE A 41 2.20 -1.07 -24.33
N PRO A 42 2.04 0.14 -23.78
CA PRO A 42 2.53 1.36 -24.41
C PRO A 42 4.06 1.34 -24.52
N LYS A 43 4.63 1.90 -25.59
CA LYS A 43 6.11 2.00 -25.76
C LYS A 43 6.82 2.74 -24.63
N ASN A 44 6.10 3.57 -23.89
CA ASN A 44 6.62 4.32 -22.76
C ASN A 44 6.55 3.55 -21.42
N LEU A 45 5.86 2.42 -21.34
CA LEU A 45 5.90 1.53 -20.19
C LEU A 45 7.22 0.73 -20.24
N ILE A 46 8.15 1.11 -19.37
CA ILE A 46 9.51 0.52 -19.33
C ILE A 46 9.50 -0.75 -18.48
N VAL A 47 8.82 -0.69 -17.33
CA VAL A 47 8.62 -1.80 -16.40
C VAL A 47 7.13 -1.92 -16.14
N GLY A 48 6.61 -3.11 -16.30
CA GLY A 48 5.20 -3.43 -16.11
C GLY A 48 5.01 -4.84 -15.57
N ILE A 49 3.79 -5.35 -15.58
CA ILE A 49 3.40 -6.65 -15.00
C ILE A 49 4.30 -7.81 -15.49
N ALA A 50 4.72 -7.80 -16.75
CA ALA A 50 5.54 -8.88 -17.32
C ALA A 50 6.94 -8.97 -16.70
N ASN A 51 7.42 -7.90 -16.07
CA ASN A 51 8.75 -7.84 -15.47
C ASN A 51 8.76 -8.43 -14.04
N SER A 52 7.60 -8.50 -13.37
CA SER A 52 7.47 -8.92 -11.96
C SER A 52 8.38 -8.13 -11.03
N ASP A 53 8.54 -6.83 -11.29
CA ASP A 53 9.37 -5.91 -10.54
C ASP A 53 8.57 -5.22 -9.42
N ASP A 54 9.25 -4.54 -8.50
CA ASP A 54 8.64 -3.92 -7.31
C ASP A 54 7.67 -2.78 -7.65
N ALA A 55 7.88 -2.09 -8.79
CA ALA A 55 7.01 -0.99 -9.20
C ALA A 55 6.93 -0.84 -10.72
N ALA A 56 5.86 -0.21 -11.19
CA ALA A 56 5.72 0.14 -12.59
C ALA A 56 6.55 1.40 -12.92
N VAL A 57 7.19 1.40 -14.11
CA VAL A 57 7.99 2.53 -14.59
C VAL A 57 7.47 3.01 -15.92
N TYR A 58 7.03 4.27 -15.99
CA TYR A 58 6.51 4.89 -17.19
C TYR A 58 7.36 6.09 -17.62
N ARG A 59 7.90 6.07 -18.84
CA ARG A 59 8.74 7.13 -19.39
C ARG A 59 7.89 8.35 -19.78
N ILE A 60 8.22 9.50 -19.23
CA ILE A 60 7.61 10.78 -19.59
C ILE A 60 8.35 11.41 -20.76
N ASN A 61 9.68 11.39 -20.71
CA ASN A 61 10.56 11.89 -21.77
C ASN A 61 11.94 11.23 -21.71
N LYS A 62 12.89 11.70 -22.51
CA LYS A 62 14.26 11.13 -22.57
C LYS A 62 15.03 11.15 -21.25
N LYS A 63 14.63 12.01 -20.29
CA LYS A 63 15.36 12.23 -19.02
C LYS A 63 14.54 11.88 -17.77
N LYS A 64 13.23 11.65 -17.90
CA LYS A 64 12.33 11.48 -16.75
C LYS A 64 11.38 10.32 -16.95
N ALA A 65 11.15 9.57 -15.89
CA ALA A 65 10.13 8.56 -15.76
C ALA A 65 9.35 8.75 -14.46
N ILE A 66 8.12 8.26 -14.43
CA ILE A 66 7.33 8.10 -13.20
C ILE A 66 7.46 6.66 -12.76
N VAL A 67 7.68 6.45 -11.48
CA VAL A 67 7.63 5.16 -10.82
C VAL A 67 6.41 5.15 -9.91
N ALA A 68 5.59 4.11 -9.99
CA ALA A 68 4.36 3.98 -9.21
C ALA A 68 4.21 2.57 -8.68
N THR A 69 3.89 2.46 -7.39
CA THR A 69 3.57 1.21 -6.72
C THR A 69 2.30 1.35 -5.88
N THR A 70 1.64 0.23 -5.60
CA THR A 70 0.61 0.11 -4.57
C THR A 70 0.90 -1.16 -3.79
N ASP A 71 1.08 -1.02 -2.49
CA ASP A 71 1.22 -2.17 -1.60
C ASP A 71 0.39 -1.96 -0.34
N PHE A 72 -0.41 -2.95 0.03
CA PHE A 72 -1.21 -2.93 1.24
C PHE A 72 -1.36 -4.34 1.81
N PHE A 73 -1.55 -4.43 3.11
CA PHE A 73 -1.68 -5.70 3.82
C PHE A 73 -2.52 -5.57 5.09
N MET A 74 -2.94 -6.71 5.61
CA MET A 74 -3.69 -6.79 6.86
C MET A 74 -2.77 -6.50 8.06
N PRO A 75 -3.32 -6.01 9.20
CA PRO A 75 -2.51 -5.68 10.38
C PRO A 75 -1.63 -6.83 10.86
N ILE A 76 -0.33 -6.56 11.00
CA ILE A 76 0.69 -7.49 11.52
C ILE A 76 1.11 -7.18 12.96
N VAL A 77 0.73 -5.99 13.46
CA VAL A 77 0.94 -5.54 14.83
C VAL A 77 -0.35 -5.02 15.43
N ASN A 78 -0.44 -4.98 16.75
CA ASN A 78 -1.64 -4.49 17.44
C ASN A 78 -1.63 -2.98 17.70
N ASP A 79 -0.45 -2.36 17.77
CA ASP A 79 -0.35 -0.91 17.92
C ASP A 79 -0.76 -0.24 16.60
N PRO A 80 -1.78 0.63 16.62
CA PRO A 80 -2.29 1.24 15.40
C PRO A 80 -1.31 2.24 14.79
N THR A 81 -0.54 2.96 15.59
CA THR A 81 0.45 3.92 15.09
C THR A 81 1.60 3.19 14.40
N GLU A 82 2.11 2.13 15.03
CA GLU A 82 3.15 1.30 14.43
C GLU A 82 2.66 0.59 13.16
N PHE A 83 1.42 0.11 13.13
CA PHE A 83 0.86 -0.46 11.89
C PHE A 83 0.85 0.56 10.75
N GLY A 84 0.44 1.79 11.01
CA GLY A 84 0.47 2.87 10.03
C GLY A 84 1.88 3.18 9.52
N LYS A 85 2.86 3.26 10.43
CA LYS A 85 4.28 3.46 10.07
C LYS A 85 4.81 2.33 9.18
N ILE A 86 4.57 1.08 9.57
CA ILE A 86 5.00 -0.09 8.80
C ILE A 86 4.37 -0.07 7.40
N SER A 87 3.08 0.25 7.28
CA SER A 87 2.37 0.30 6.00
C SER A 87 2.99 1.32 5.04
N ALA A 88 3.27 2.54 5.52
CA ALA A 88 3.91 3.58 4.72
C ALA A 88 5.35 3.20 4.33
N THR A 89 6.13 2.69 5.29
CA THR A 89 7.52 2.28 5.05
C THR A 89 7.60 1.17 4.02
N ASN A 90 6.70 0.18 4.09
CA ASN A 90 6.67 -0.94 3.16
C ASN A 90 6.37 -0.47 1.73
N ALA A 91 5.35 0.37 1.54
CA ALA A 91 5.04 0.91 0.22
C ALA A 91 6.16 1.81 -0.36
N LEU A 92 6.84 2.57 0.49
CA LEU A 92 7.98 3.40 0.08
C LEU A 92 9.20 2.58 -0.31
N SER A 93 9.38 1.39 0.27
CA SER A 93 10.53 0.52 -0.03
C SER A 93 10.59 0.12 -1.50
N ASP A 94 9.45 -0.12 -2.14
CA ASP A 94 9.36 -0.46 -3.56
C ASP A 94 9.92 0.67 -4.45
N LEU A 95 9.60 1.93 -4.11
CA LEU A 95 10.14 3.09 -4.84
C LEU A 95 11.65 3.19 -4.68
N TYR A 96 12.18 2.95 -3.48
CA TYR A 96 13.61 2.97 -3.22
C TYR A 96 14.33 1.80 -3.90
N ALA A 97 13.74 0.61 -3.93
CA ALA A 97 14.27 -0.54 -4.65
C ALA A 97 14.42 -0.24 -6.15
N MET A 98 13.47 0.52 -6.72
CA MET A 98 13.52 0.99 -8.11
C MET A 98 14.43 2.22 -8.34
N GLY A 99 15.14 2.71 -7.31
CA GLY A 99 15.99 3.90 -7.38
C GLY A 99 15.22 5.21 -7.55
N ALA A 100 13.93 5.24 -7.23
CA ALA A 100 13.07 6.41 -7.39
C ALA A 100 13.08 7.30 -6.15
N LYS A 101 12.83 8.60 -6.35
CA LYS A 101 12.61 9.56 -5.27
C LYS A 101 11.09 9.71 -5.06
N PRO A 102 10.57 9.39 -3.86
CA PRO A 102 9.16 9.62 -3.53
C PRO A 102 8.77 11.09 -3.68
N LEU A 103 7.58 11.37 -4.19
CA LEU A 103 7.04 12.71 -4.39
C LEU A 103 5.84 12.98 -3.49
N PHE A 104 4.95 12.02 -3.36
CA PHE A 104 3.76 12.03 -2.50
C PHE A 104 3.27 10.59 -2.29
N ALA A 105 2.38 10.40 -1.34
CA ALA A 105 1.68 9.14 -1.10
C ALA A 105 0.17 9.30 -1.32
N LEU A 106 -0.48 8.22 -1.76
CA LEU A 106 -1.94 8.04 -1.75
C LEU A 106 -2.26 6.94 -0.76
N ALA A 107 -3.05 7.23 0.28
CA ALA A 107 -3.39 6.28 1.31
C ALA A 107 -4.65 5.48 0.94
N VAL A 108 -4.53 4.17 0.80
CA VAL A 108 -5.67 3.25 0.69
C VAL A 108 -5.95 2.68 2.06
N VAL A 109 -7.14 2.99 2.62
CA VAL A 109 -7.52 2.64 3.99
C VAL A 109 -8.84 1.86 3.97
N ALA A 110 -8.77 0.55 4.18
CA ALA A 110 -9.93 -0.33 4.27
C ALA A 110 -10.12 -0.76 5.73
N MET A 111 -11.18 -0.27 6.39
CA MET A 111 -11.37 -0.47 7.83
C MET A 111 -12.80 -0.84 8.18
N PRO A 112 -13.00 -1.88 9.02
CA PRO A 112 -14.34 -2.26 9.48
C PRO A 112 -14.84 -1.26 10.53
N ILE A 113 -15.35 -0.11 10.11
CA ILE A 113 -15.78 1.02 10.97
C ILE A 113 -16.82 0.64 12.04
N LYS A 114 -17.54 -0.47 11.85
CA LYS A 114 -18.45 -1.01 12.86
C LYS A 114 -17.73 -1.78 13.99
N LYS A 115 -16.45 -2.12 13.82
CA LYS A 115 -15.67 -2.94 14.75
C LYS A 115 -14.47 -2.21 15.34
N ILE A 116 -14.01 -1.14 14.71
CA ILE A 116 -12.83 -0.36 15.09
C ILE A 116 -13.26 1.09 15.33
N SER A 117 -12.80 1.71 16.42
CA SER A 117 -13.10 3.11 16.72
C SER A 117 -12.41 4.05 15.75
N LEU A 118 -12.99 5.22 15.52
CA LEU A 118 -12.39 6.26 14.70
C LEU A 118 -11.02 6.71 15.24
N ASP A 119 -10.81 6.68 16.55
CA ASP A 119 -9.54 7.06 17.16
C ASP A 119 -8.42 6.07 16.83
N ILE A 120 -8.73 4.77 16.73
CA ILE A 120 -7.78 3.76 16.26
C ILE A 120 -7.44 4.03 14.79
N ILE A 121 -8.44 4.31 13.95
CA ILE A 121 -8.23 4.61 12.53
C ILE A 121 -7.36 5.87 12.37
N LYS A 122 -7.64 6.93 13.13
CA LYS A 122 -6.83 8.15 13.14
C LYS A 122 -5.35 7.87 13.49
N LYS A 123 -5.10 7.03 14.51
CA LYS A 123 -3.73 6.65 14.89
C LYS A 123 -3.00 5.91 13.78
N ILE A 124 -3.70 5.02 13.04
CA ILE A 124 -3.12 4.33 11.88
C ILE A 124 -2.71 5.34 10.81
N ILE A 125 -3.63 6.24 10.44
CA ILE A 125 -3.38 7.27 9.43
C ILE A 125 -2.21 8.17 9.86
N SER A 126 -2.23 8.69 11.09
CA SER A 126 -1.17 9.55 11.63
C SER A 126 0.19 8.84 11.68
N GLY A 127 0.20 7.52 11.95
CA GLY A 127 1.42 6.72 11.87
C GLY A 127 2.02 6.74 10.47
N GLY A 128 1.22 6.49 9.44
CA GLY A 128 1.65 6.55 8.04
C GLY A 128 2.10 7.95 7.61
N GLU A 129 1.32 8.98 7.96
CA GLU A 129 1.66 10.39 7.70
C GLU A 129 3.00 10.79 8.33
N SER A 130 3.29 10.30 9.56
CA SER A 130 4.56 10.61 10.23
C SER A 130 5.78 10.13 9.43
N VAL A 131 5.70 8.97 8.81
CA VAL A 131 6.77 8.44 7.95
C VAL A 131 6.93 9.31 6.70
N CYS A 132 5.83 9.64 6.03
CA CYS A 132 5.86 10.52 4.85
C CYS A 132 6.43 11.90 5.19
N ASN A 133 6.01 12.50 6.29
CA ASN A 133 6.51 13.80 6.75
C ASN A 133 8.01 13.78 7.05
N ASN A 134 8.53 12.70 7.67
CA ASN A 134 9.95 12.57 7.99
C ASN A 134 10.85 12.56 6.74
N ILE A 135 10.34 12.12 5.60
CA ILE A 135 11.05 12.13 4.32
C ILE A 135 10.65 13.32 3.43
N GLY A 136 9.84 14.25 3.95
CA GLY A 136 9.46 15.49 3.29
C GLY A 136 8.45 15.35 2.16
N ILE A 137 7.57 14.34 2.21
CA ILE A 137 6.49 14.17 1.22
C ILE A 137 5.10 14.23 1.88
N PRO A 138 4.08 14.76 1.20
CA PRO A 138 2.70 14.77 1.70
C PRO A 138 2.00 13.43 1.44
N VAL A 139 1.03 13.08 2.29
CA VAL A 139 -0.08 12.22 1.91
C VAL A 139 -1.11 13.11 1.17
N ALA A 140 -1.17 12.97 -0.14
CA ALA A 140 -1.90 13.89 -1.02
C ALA A 140 -3.36 13.48 -1.26
N GLY A 141 -3.82 12.40 -0.65
CA GLY A 141 -5.17 11.86 -0.80
C GLY A 141 -5.17 10.35 -0.68
N GLY A 142 -6.17 9.70 -1.29
CA GLY A 142 -6.28 8.25 -1.28
C GLY A 142 -7.73 7.78 -1.39
N HIS A 143 -8.00 6.58 -0.86
CA HIS A 143 -9.34 5.99 -0.86
C HIS A 143 -9.62 5.31 0.48
N THR A 144 -10.83 5.52 1.02
CA THR A 144 -11.26 4.96 2.31
C THR A 144 -12.57 4.19 2.15
N ILE A 145 -12.62 2.94 2.59
CA ILE A 145 -13.77 2.05 2.55
C ILE A 145 -13.98 1.33 3.88
#